data_9dddd0f06562aa372fc0ec0c2bca56cc
#
_entry.id   9dddd0f06562aa372fc0ec0c2bca56cc
#
_cell.length_a   1.000
_cell.length_b   1.000
_cell.length_c   1.000
_cell.angle_alpha   90.00
_cell.angle_beta   90.00
_cell.angle_gamma   90.00
#
_symmetry.space_group_name_H-M   'P 1'
#
loop_
_entity.id
_entity.type
_entity.pdbx_description
1 polymer ?
#
loop_
_entity_poly.entity_id
_entity_poly.type
_entity_poly.pdbx_seq_one_letter_code
_entity_poly.pdbx_strand_id
1 'polypeptide(L)'
;MAIGIKRAEPSAEISTNPRARGPLSCLDLRANWAAQLAARVSASSPQMTIQRGLRYNDDRNGEIMLDVNDKAPDIKLEDENGKEVSLKDFKGKTVVLYFYPRAYTPGCTKEACEFRDTYKQMQKTGAVLLGASPDTPKAQKKFQEKFHLPFTLLADADKKLCNAFGVIQEKNMYGKKVMGVARTTFIIGPDGKIRHVFHKVKPEGHSEEVLAYLKQAA
;
A
#
# COMPACT_ATOMS: atom_id res chain seq x y z
N MET A 1 -74.76 -17.71 18.34
CA MET A 1 -74.23 -17.73 16.97
C MET A 1 -72.85 -17.12 17.03
N ALA A 2 -71.80 -17.91 16.99
CA ALA A 2 -70.42 -17.45 17.04
C ALA A 2 -69.73 -17.83 15.69
N ILE A 3 -69.32 -16.86 14.93
CA ILE A 3 -68.66 -17.04 13.62
C ILE A 3 -67.14 -17.07 13.86
N GLY A 4 -66.55 -18.27 13.67
CA GLY A 4 -65.10 -18.44 13.77
C GLY A 4 -64.35 -17.88 12.54
N ILE A 5 -63.40 -17.02 12.81
CA ILE A 5 -62.47 -16.51 11.78
C ILE A 5 -61.21 -17.40 11.82
N LYS A 6 -61.03 -18.19 10.75
CA LYS A 6 -59.78 -18.95 10.52
C LYS A 6 -58.71 -17.97 10.01
N ARG A 7 -57.58 -17.83 10.70
CA ARG A 7 -56.35 -17.18 10.22
C ARG A 7 -55.63 -18.17 9.31
N ALA A 8 -55.32 -17.76 8.11
CA ALA A 8 -54.43 -18.45 7.20
C ALA A 8 -52.99 -17.97 7.46
N GLU A 9 -52.09 -18.91 7.71
CA GLU A 9 -50.65 -18.67 7.74
C GLU A 9 -50.10 -18.71 6.31
N PRO A 10 -49.21 -17.79 5.91
CA PRO A 10 -48.51 -17.94 4.66
C PRO A 10 -47.21 -18.75 4.87
N SER A 11 -47.17 -19.95 4.32
CA SER A 11 -45.97 -20.76 4.19
C SER A 11 -45.03 -20.10 3.17
N ALA A 12 -43.93 -19.54 3.64
CA ALA A 12 -42.83 -19.04 2.77
C ALA A 12 -41.88 -20.22 2.47
N GLU A 13 -42.05 -20.85 1.34
CA GLU A 13 -41.05 -21.78 0.78
C GLU A 13 -39.82 -20.99 0.30
N ILE A 14 -38.69 -21.20 0.98
CA ILE A 14 -37.41 -20.68 0.57
C ILE A 14 -36.86 -21.57 -0.54
N SER A 15 -36.99 -21.12 -1.77
CA SER A 15 -36.35 -21.76 -2.94
C SER A 15 -34.84 -21.57 -2.88
N THR A 16 -34.11 -22.65 -2.60
CA THR A 16 -32.63 -22.72 -2.67
C THR A 16 -32.19 -23.07 -4.09
N ASN A 17 -32.15 -22.10 -4.99
CA ASN A 17 -31.55 -22.30 -6.30
C ASN A 17 -30.16 -21.63 -6.35
N PRO A 18 -29.04 -22.39 -6.40
CA PRO A 18 -27.68 -21.83 -6.32
C PRO A 18 -27.15 -21.24 -7.64
N ARG A 19 -27.95 -21.11 -8.70
CA ARG A 19 -27.49 -20.73 -10.05
C ARG A 19 -27.84 -19.32 -10.51
N ALA A 20 -28.38 -18.45 -9.65
CA ALA A 20 -28.78 -17.10 -10.04
C ALA A 20 -28.02 -15.99 -9.29
N ARG A 21 -26.69 -16.08 -9.20
CA ARG A 21 -25.87 -14.94 -8.78
C ARG A 21 -25.01 -14.50 -9.95
N GLY A 22 -25.43 -13.43 -10.61
CA GLY A 22 -24.59 -12.67 -11.50
C GLY A 22 -23.39 -12.07 -10.75
N PRO A 23 -22.39 -11.52 -11.46
CA PRO A 23 -21.18 -10.98 -10.83
C PRO A 23 -21.56 -9.87 -9.85
N LEU A 24 -21.13 -10.04 -8.59
CA LEU A 24 -21.33 -9.06 -7.51
C LEU A 24 -20.78 -7.71 -7.93
N SER A 25 -21.57 -6.66 -7.84
CA SER A 25 -21.16 -5.30 -8.12
C SER A 25 -20.15 -4.82 -7.07
N CYS A 26 -19.30 -3.86 -7.42
CA CYS A 26 -18.33 -3.26 -6.50
C CYS A 26 -18.94 -2.69 -5.20
N LEU A 27 -20.25 -2.47 -5.16
CA LEU A 27 -20.98 -1.97 -3.99
C LEU A 27 -21.21 -3.05 -2.94
N ASP A 28 -21.42 -4.31 -3.35
CA ASP A 28 -21.68 -5.42 -2.40
C ASP A 28 -20.42 -5.84 -1.62
N LEU A 29 -19.25 -5.63 -2.19
CA LEU A 29 -17.97 -5.90 -1.54
C LEU A 29 -17.63 -4.88 -0.44
N ARG A 30 -18.14 -3.65 -0.54
CA ARG A 30 -17.90 -2.59 0.47
C ARG A 30 -18.67 -2.81 1.78
N ALA A 31 -19.89 -3.34 1.71
CA ALA A 31 -20.71 -3.56 2.89
C ALA A 31 -20.17 -4.68 3.81
N ASN A 32 -19.57 -5.70 3.22
CA ASN A 32 -19.04 -6.84 3.98
C ASN A 32 -17.68 -6.54 4.64
N TRP A 33 -16.89 -5.62 4.06
CA TRP A 33 -15.60 -5.19 4.57
C TRP A 33 -15.72 -4.35 5.87
N ALA A 34 -16.67 -3.41 5.93
CA ALA A 34 -16.85 -2.53 7.08
C ALA A 34 -17.24 -3.31 8.35
N ALA A 35 -18.03 -4.38 8.22
CA ALA A 35 -18.44 -5.22 9.33
C ALA A 35 -17.28 -6.10 9.88
N GLN A 36 -16.36 -6.52 9.02
CA GLN A 36 -15.19 -7.31 9.43
C GLN A 36 -14.10 -6.46 10.07
N LEU A 37 -13.97 -5.17 9.70
CA LEU A 37 -12.99 -4.26 10.31
C LEU A 37 -13.39 -3.89 11.74
N ALA A 38 -14.68 -3.65 11.99
CA ALA A 38 -15.21 -3.32 13.33
C ALA A 38 -15.01 -4.46 14.34
N ALA A 39 -15.07 -5.72 13.91
CA ALA A 39 -14.87 -6.89 14.78
C ALA A 39 -13.40 -7.12 15.17
N ARG A 40 -12.42 -6.58 14.43
CA ARG A 40 -10.99 -6.73 14.72
C ARG A 40 -10.42 -5.65 15.63
N VAL A 41 -11.10 -4.54 15.82
CA VAL A 41 -10.63 -3.43 16.67
C VAL A 41 -10.94 -3.64 18.16
N SER A 42 -11.78 -4.61 18.50
CA SER A 42 -12.25 -4.86 19.88
C SER A 42 -11.40 -5.87 20.68
N ALA A 43 -10.33 -6.42 20.13
CA ALA A 43 -9.45 -7.35 20.83
C ALA A 43 -8.14 -6.65 21.23
N SER A 44 -8.09 -6.21 22.49
CA SER A 44 -6.93 -5.93 23.35
C SER A 44 -5.67 -5.44 22.64
N SER A 45 -5.43 -4.13 22.70
CA SER A 45 -4.12 -3.54 22.43
C SER A 45 -3.08 -4.09 23.43
N PRO A 46 -2.04 -4.83 22.99
CA PRO A 46 -0.86 -4.93 23.80
C PRO A 46 -0.21 -3.54 23.79
N GLN A 47 -0.01 -2.95 24.95
CA GLN A 47 0.88 -1.80 25.12
C GLN A 47 2.25 -2.21 24.62
N MET A 48 2.58 -1.83 23.38
CA MET A 48 3.92 -1.99 22.85
C MET A 48 4.85 -1.00 23.57
N THR A 49 5.48 -1.48 24.61
CA THR A 49 6.66 -0.85 25.18
C THR A 49 7.67 -0.68 24.05
N ILE A 50 7.94 0.57 23.69
CA ILE A 50 8.95 0.93 22.68
C ILE A 50 10.31 0.50 23.23
N GLN A 51 10.73 -0.70 22.91
CA GLN A 51 12.12 -1.10 23.08
C GLN A 51 12.93 -0.44 21.98
N ARG A 52 13.72 0.55 22.37
CA ARG A 52 14.78 1.16 21.54
C ARG A 52 15.69 0.05 21.02
N GLY A 53 15.82 -0.10 19.70
CA GLY A 53 17.01 -0.68 19.12
C GLY A 53 16.95 -2.10 18.61
N LEU A 54 15.79 -2.66 18.24
CA LEU A 54 15.77 -3.86 17.40
C LEU A 54 15.81 -3.43 15.93
N ARG A 55 17.03 -3.43 15.36
CA ARG A 55 17.19 -3.38 13.91
C ARG A 55 16.61 -4.68 13.37
N TYR A 56 15.63 -4.62 12.49
CA TYR A 56 15.16 -5.79 11.77
C TYR A 56 16.26 -6.24 10.80
N ASN A 57 17.09 -7.16 11.27
CA ASN A 57 18.01 -7.88 10.41
C ASN A 57 17.20 -9.03 9.80
N ASP A 58 16.93 -8.98 8.49
CA ASP A 58 16.56 -10.19 7.78
C ASP A 58 17.86 -11.03 7.67
N ASP A 59 17.99 -12.06 8.53
CA ASP A 59 19.20 -12.84 8.75
C ASP A 59 19.73 -13.61 7.53
N ARG A 60 19.18 -13.33 6.32
CA ARG A 60 19.49 -14.11 5.13
C ARG A 60 20.58 -13.57 4.23
N ASN A 61 20.93 -12.25 4.28
CA ASN A 61 21.99 -11.70 3.41
C ASN A 61 22.81 -10.56 4.00
N GLY A 62 22.66 -10.18 5.27
CA GLY A 62 23.45 -9.09 5.87
C GLY A 62 23.15 -7.67 5.33
N GLU A 63 22.15 -7.51 4.50
CA GLU A 63 21.70 -6.21 4.00
C GLU A 63 20.75 -5.59 5.02
N ILE A 64 21.17 -4.45 5.58
CA ILE A 64 20.40 -3.72 6.59
C ILE A 64 19.37 -2.88 5.86
N MET A 65 18.08 -3.24 5.97
CA MET A 65 16.98 -2.36 5.59
C MET A 65 16.88 -1.20 6.59
N LEU A 66 16.63 0.00 6.09
CA LEU A 66 16.37 1.16 6.94
C LEU A 66 15.10 0.97 7.77
N ASP A 67 15.11 1.47 8.99
CA ASP A 67 14.02 1.33 9.94
C ASP A 67 13.61 2.68 10.54
N VAL A 68 12.63 2.64 11.43
CA VAL A 68 12.09 3.83 12.12
C VAL A 68 13.22 4.60 12.84
N ASN A 69 13.21 5.93 12.70
CA ASN A 69 14.19 6.90 13.15
C ASN A 69 15.51 6.95 12.34
N ASP A 70 15.74 6.07 11.39
CA ASP A 70 16.85 6.24 10.46
C ASP A 70 16.61 7.46 9.55
N LYS A 71 17.70 8.08 9.12
CA LYS A 71 17.63 9.20 8.19
C LYS A 71 17.44 8.64 6.77
N ALA A 72 16.43 9.12 6.06
CA ALA A 72 16.23 8.77 4.67
C ALA A 72 17.41 9.26 3.81
N PRO A 73 18.00 8.39 2.96
CA PRO A 73 19.09 8.77 2.07
C PRO A 73 18.60 9.78 1.03
N ASP A 74 19.45 10.75 0.75
CA ASP A 74 19.17 11.75 -0.26
C ASP A 74 19.83 11.34 -1.59
N ILE A 75 19.03 10.72 -2.43
CA ILE A 75 19.43 10.26 -3.76
C ILE A 75 18.59 10.99 -4.79
N LYS A 76 19.26 11.52 -5.81
CA LYS A 76 18.62 12.15 -6.95
C LYS A 76 18.30 11.10 -7.98
N LEU A 77 17.05 11.07 -8.44
CA LEU A 77 16.54 10.21 -9.49
C LEU A 77 15.74 11.03 -10.49
N GLU A 78 15.58 10.50 -11.68
CA GLU A 78 14.64 11.06 -12.65
C GLU A 78 13.22 10.64 -12.31
N ASP A 79 12.29 11.56 -12.45
CA ASP A 79 10.86 11.27 -12.42
C ASP A 79 10.39 10.69 -13.79
N GLU A 80 9.12 10.45 -13.92
CA GLU A 80 8.49 9.96 -15.15
C GLU A 80 8.62 10.94 -16.34
N ASN A 81 8.96 12.20 -16.09
CA ASN A 81 9.18 13.22 -17.11
C ASN A 81 10.67 13.46 -17.41
N GLY A 82 11.57 12.71 -16.75
CA GLY A 82 13.02 12.91 -16.87
C GLY A 82 13.55 14.09 -16.07
N LYS A 83 12.75 14.67 -15.16
CA LYS A 83 13.19 15.73 -14.26
C LYS A 83 13.86 15.11 -13.04
N GLU A 84 15.00 15.67 -12.64
CA GLU A 84 15.71 15.27 -11.43
C GLU A 84 14.89 15.63 -10.18
N VAL A 85 14.64 14.65 -9.30
CA VAL A 85 13.90 14.77 -8.05
C VAL A 85 14.70 14.14 -6.92
N SER A 86 14.72 14.79 -5.76
CA SER A 86 15.37 14.35 -4.54
C SER A 86 14.38 14.37 -3.37
N LEU A 87 14.59 13.52 -2.37
CA LEU A 87 13.79 13.56 -1.15
C LEU A 87 13.91 14.88 -0.39
N LYS A 88 15.03 15.61 -0.56
CA LYS A 88 15.23 16.95 0.01
C LYS A 88 14.25 17.99 -0.55
N ASP A 89 13.76 17.81 -1.77
CA ASP A 89 12.81 18.74 -2.40
C ASP A 89 11.46 18.76 -1.65
N PHE A 90 11.21 17.73 -0.85
CA PHE A 90 10.01 17.58 -0.03
C PHE A 90 10.24 17.87 1.45
N LYS A 91 11.38 18.50 1.81
CA LYS A 91 11.66 18.87 3.20
C LYS A 91 10.54 19.73 3.80
N GLY A 92 10.14 19.42 5.00
CA GLY A 92 9.00 20.06 5.67
C GLY A 92 7.63 19.42 5.39
N LYS A 93 7.59 18.38 4.53
CA LYS A 93 6.39 17.60 4.25
C LYS A 93 6.57 16.14 4.67
N THR A 94 5.49 15.49 5.01
CA THR A 94 5.49 14.03 5.16
C THR A 94 5.51 13.40 3.78
N VAL A 95 6.43 12.46 3.53
CA VAL A 95 6.56 11.74 2.27
C VAL A 95 6.19 10.28 2.47
N VAL A 96 5.28 9.78 1.64
CA VAL A 96 4.97 8.36 1.47
C VAL A 96 5.77 7.87 0.28
N LEU A 97 6.79 7.05 0.51
CA LEU A 97 7.63 6.46 -0.53
C LEU A 97 7.35 4.97 -0.61
N TYR A 98 6.65 4.51 -1.65
CA TYR A 98 6.39 3.09 -1.84
C TYR A 98 7.27 2.50 -2.95
N PHE A 99 7.88 1.36 -2.65
CA PHE A 99 8.71 0.60 -3.58
C PHE A 99 7.91 -0.55 -4.17
N TYR A 100 7.99 -0.70 -5.49
CA TYR A 100 7.33 -1.80 -6.20
C TYR A 100 8.26 -2.45 -7.22
N PRO A 101 8.13 -3.77 -7.46
CA PRO A 101 9.09 -4.53 -8.26
C PRO A 101 9.17 -4.13 -9.72
N ARG A 102 8.02 -3.82 -10.36
CA ARG A 102 7.97 -3.53 -11.80
C ARG A 102 6.62 -2.98 -12.21
N ALA A 103 6.64 -1.94 -13.04
CA ALA A 103 5.45 -1.41 -13.70
C ALA A 103 4.72 -2.49 -14.54
N TYR A 104 3.42 -2.32 -14.73
CA TYR A 104 2.55 -3.22 -15.51
C TYR A 104 2.36 -4.64 -14.97
N THR A 105 2.95 -5.03 -13.85
CA THR A 105 2.59 -6.30 -13.20
C THR A 105 1.23 -6.17 -12.50
N PRO A 106 0.40 -7.24 -12.44
CA PRO A 106 -0.96 -7.14 -11.89
C PRO A 106 -1.01 -6.55 -10.49
N GLY A 107 -0.14 -7.01 -9.58
CA GLY A 107 -0.10 -6.52 -8.21
C GLY A 107 0.37 -5.06 -8.09
N CYS A 108 1.39 -4.64 -8.88
CA CYS A 108 1.85 -3.24 -8.85
C CYS A 108 0.83 -2.29 -9.48
N THR A 109 0.14 -2.74 -10.52
CA THR A 109 -0.95 -1.96 -11.14
C THR A 109 -2.10 -1.78 -10.15
N LYS A 110 -2.50 -2.85 -9.46
CA LYS A 110 -3.55 -2.78 -8.45
C LYS A 110 -3.21 -1.79 -7.34
N GLU A 111 -2.02 -1.91 -6.76
CA GLU A 111 -1.54 -1.00 -5.71
C GLU A 111 -1.51 0.46 -6.17
N ALA A 112 -0.97 0.74 -7.37
CA ALA A 112 -0.94 2.09 -7.92
C ALA A 112 -2.34 2.67 -8.14
N CYS A 113 -3.31 1.86 -8.60
CA CYS A 113 -4.70 2.27 -8.76
C CYS A 113 -5.38 2.55 -7.42
N GLU A 114 -5.14 1.74 -6.39
CA GLU A 114 -5.65 1.99 -5.05
C GLU A 114 -5.07 3.29 -4.45
N PHE A 115 -3.77 3.53 -4.63
CA PHE A 115 -3.16 4.82 -4.25
C PHE A 115 -3.75 6.00 -5.04
N ARG A 116 -4.02 5.85 -6.33
CA ARG A 116 -4.72 6.88 -7.13
C ARG A 116 -6.08 7.21 -6.53
N ASP A 117 -6.86 6.20 -6.18
CA ASP A 117 -8.23 6.36 -5.68
C ASP A 117 -8.27 7.02 -4.29
N THR A 118 -7.26 6.77 -3.46
CA THR A 118 -7.11 7.39 -2.12
C THR A 118 -6.29 8.69 -2.14
N TYR A 119 -5.66 9.05 -3.25
CA TYR A 119 -4.69 10.16 -3.35
C TYR A 119 -5.21 11.50 -2.84
N LYS A 120 -6.44 11.88 -3.21
CA LYS A 120 -7.05 13.13 -2.74
C LYS A 120 -7.19 13.18 -1.21
N GLN A 121 -7.41 12.04 -0.57
CA GLN A 121 -7.50 11.96 0.88
C GLN A 121 -6.10 12.06 1.51
N MET A 122 -5.07 11.46 0.91
CA MET A 122 -3.68 11.59 1.36
C MET A 122 -3.19 13.03 1.24
N GLN A 123 -3.50 13.72 0.14
CA GLN A 123 -3.16 15.14 -0.02
C GLN A 123 -3.75 16.03 1.08
N LYS A 124 -4.96 15.73 1.58
CA LYS A 124 -5.58 16.48 2.69
C LYS A 124 -4.81 16.35 3.99
N THR A 125 -4.02 15.30 4.19
CA THR A 125 -3.11 15.18 5.35
C THR A 125 -1.80 15.93 5.17
N GLY A 126 -1.59 16.60 4.03
CA GLY A 126 -0.34 17.28 3.69
C GLY A 126 0.78 16.35 3.21
N ALA A 127 0.51 15.06 3.06
CA ALA A 127 1.50 14.08 2.62
C ALA A 127 1.70 14.11 1.10
N VAL A 128 2.94 13.85 0.68
CA VAL A 128 3.35 13.66 -0.73
C VAL A 128 3.53 12.17 -0.98
N LEU A 129 2.95 11.65 -2.04
CA LEU A 129 3.08 10.26 -2.46
C LEU A 129 4.08 10.15 -3.60
N LEU A 130 5.08 9.29 -3.45
CA LEU A 130 6.09 8.95 -4.43
C LEU A 130 6.15 7.44 -4.63
N GLY A 131 6.14 6.98 -5.89
CA GLY A 131 6.38 5.58 -6.22
C GLY A 131 7.79 5.40 -6.76
N ALA A 132 8.49 4.32 -6.42
CA ALA A 132 9.82 4.02 -6.91
C ALA A 132 9.93 2.58 -7.42
N SER A 133 10.53 2.40 -8.59
CA SER A 133 10.82 1.07 -9.14
C SER A 133 12.06 1.08 -10.05
N PRO A 134 12.66 -0.09 -10.33
CA PRO A 134 13.78 -0.22 -11.25
C PRO A 134 13.41 -0.03 -12.74
N ASP A 135 12.31 0.60 -13.02
CA ASP A 135 11.89 0.90 -14.39
C ASP A 135 12.54 2.22 -14.89
N THR A 136 12.62 2.37 -16.21
CA THR A 136 13.15 3.61 -16.83
C THR A 136 12.11 4.73 -16.78
N PRO A 137 12.53 6.02 -16.89
CA PRO A 137 11.60 7.16 -16.92
C PRO A 137 10.51 7.00 -17.98
N LYS A 138 10.89 6.53 -19.17
CA LYS A 138 9.94 6.26 -20.27
C LYS A 138 8.88 5.21 -19.92
N ALA A 139 9.27 4.16 -19.17
CA ALA A 139 8.32 3.12 -18.72
C ALA A 139 7.40 3.68 -17.64
N GLN A 140 7.95 4.44 -16.69
CA GLN A 140 7.18 5.13 -15.65
C GLN A 140 6.16 6.10 -16.24
N LYS A 141 6.55 6.88 -17.25
CA LYS A 141 5.66 7.82 -17.96
C LYS A 141 4.47 7.11 -18.57
N LYS A 142 4.73 6.05 -19.33
CA LYS A 142 3.67 5.24 -19.93
C LYS A 142 2.75 4.60 -18.90
N PHE A 143 3.32 4.16 -17.76
CA PHE A 143 2.55 3.57 -16.67
C PHE A 143 1.65 4.61 -16.02
N GLN A 144 2.18 5.80 -15.71
CA GLN A 144 1.44 6.93 -15.16
C GLN A 144 0.28 7.34 -16.07
N GLU A 145 0.53 7.53 -17.37
CA GLU A 145 -0.48 7.94 -18.35
C GLU A 145 -1.57 6.89 -18.50
N LYS A 146 -1.20 5.61 -18.65
CA LYS A 146 -2.17 4.52 -18.85
C LYS A 146 -3.15 4.37 -17.70
N PHE A 147 -2.69 4.55 -16.47
CA PHE A 147 -3.52 4.37 -15.28
C PHE A 147 -3.95 5.69 -14.63
N HIS A 148 -3.65 6.81 -15.27
CA HIS A 148 -3.99 8.17 -14.81
C HIS A 148 -3.54 8.42 -13.35
N LEU A 149 -2.28 8.08 -13.05
CA LEU A 149 -1.72 8.21 -11.71
C LEU A 149 -1.40 9.69 -11.43
N PRO A 150 -1.97 10.31 -10.38
CA PRO A 150 -1.83 11.75 -10.12
C PRO A 150 -0.60 12.09 -9.26
N PHE A 151 0.34 11.18 -9.10
CA PHE A 151 1.54 11.32 -8.27
C PHE A 151 2.79 10.94 -9.05
N THR A 152 3.94 11.39 -8.52
CA THR A 152 5.25 11.21 -9.15
C THR A 152 5.75 9.78 -9.02
N LEU A 153 6.33 9.26 -10.09
CA LEU A 153 6.98 7.96 -10.16
C LEU A 153 8.48 8.15 -10.41
N LEU A 154 9.30 7.68 -9.48
CA LEU A 154 10.76 7.75 -9.55
C LEU A 154 11.32 6.54 -10.32
N ALA A 155 12.20 6.82 -11.28
CA ALA A 155 12.85 5.81 -12.09
C ALA A 155 14.22 5.46 -11.48
N ASP A 156 14.30 4.30 -10.83
CA ASP A 156 15.53 3.81 -10.19
C ASP A 156 16.17 2.67 -10.99
N ALA A 157 16.42 2.90 -12.28
CA ALA A 157 16.95 1.89 -13.20
C ALA A 157 18.26 1.25 -12.69
N ASP A 158 19.10 2.03 -12.03
CA ASP A 158 20.37 1.59 -11.43
C ASP A 158 20.20 0.98 -10.04
N LYS A 159 18.98 0.94 -9.50
CA LYS A 159 18.63 0.45 -8.16
C LYS A 159 19.39 1.18 -7.02
N LYS A 160 19.79 2.42 -7.23
CA LYS A 160 20.52 3.22 -6.23
C LYS A 160 19.66 3.49 -5.00
N LEU A 161 18.42 3.92 -5.20
CA LEU A 161 17.48 4.17 -4.12
C LEU A 161 17.05 2.87 -3.46
N CYS A 162 16.75 1.85 -4.24
CA CYS A 162 16.36 0.52 -3.74
C CYS A 162 17.44 -0.09 -2.84
N ASN A 163 18.72 0.02 -3.23
CA ASN A 163 19.84 -0.45 -2.42
C ASN A 163 20.02 0.39 -1.15
N ALA A 164 19.94 1.71 -1.26
CA ALA A 164 20.13 2.60 -0.11
C ALA A 164 19.03 2.45 0.96
N PHE A 165 17.82 2.06 0.56
CA PHE A 165 16.73 1.72 1.49
C PHE A 165 16.74 0.25 1.94
N GLY A 166 17.64 -0.59 1.38
CA GLY A 166 17.74 -2.01 1.71
C GLY A 166 16.53 -2.83 1.26
N VAL A 167 15.81 -2.40 0.21
CA VAL A 167 14.59 -3.09 -0.26
C VAL A 167 14.87 -4.16 -1.33
N ILE A 168 16.14 -4.37 -1.70
CA ILE A 168 16.53 -5.48 -2.59
C ILE A 168 16.61 -6.75 -1.76
N GLN A 169 15.83 -7.76 -2.11
CA GLN A 169 15.79 -9.03 -1.39
C GLN A 169 15.89 -10.21 -2.36
N GLU A 170 16.48 -11.30 -1.88
CA GLU A 170 16.47 -12.57 -2.59
C GLU A 170 15.04 -13.14 -2.64
N LYS A 171 14.58 -13.41 -3.84
CA LYS A 171 13.28 -14.05 -4.10
C LYS A 171 13.47 -15.37 -4.82
N ASN A 172 12.77 -16.39 -4.40
CA ASN A 172 12.74 -17.64 -5.12
C ASN A 172 11.66 -17.55 -6.22
N MET A 173 12.06 -17.54 -7.49
CA MET A 173 11.17 -17.57 -8.65
C MET A 173 11.44 -18.81 -9.48
N TYR A 174 10.48 -19.73 -9.53
CA TYR A 174 10.58 -20.99 -10.29
C TYR A 174 11.84 -21.81 -9.93
N GLY A 175 12.18 -21.88 -8.62
CA GLY A 175 13.36 -22.61 -8.14
C GLY A 175 14.70 -21.89 -8.32
N LYS A 176 14.73 -20.69 -8.88
CA LYS A 176 15.91 -19.85 -9.01
C LYS A 176 15.89 -18.69 -8.01
N LYS A 177 17.01 -18.45 -7.38
CA LYS A 177 17.21 -17.28 -6.51
C LYS A 177 17.46 -16.05 -7.38
N VAL A 178 16.61 -15.03 -7.25
CA VAL A 178 16.69 -13.77 -8.02
C VAL A 178 16.63 -12.60 -7.04
N MET A 179 17.52 -11.63 -7.22
CA MET A 179 17.46 -10.38 -6.45
C MET A 179 16.38 -9.48 -7.04
N GLY A 180 15.40 -9.10 -6.22
CA GLY A 180 14.27 -8.28 -6.64
C GLY A 180 13.82 -7.31 -5.56
N VAL A 181 13.16 -6.22 -5.97
CA VAL A 181 12.62 -5.23 -5.05
C VAL A 181 11.51 -5.86 -4.20
N ALA A 182 11.65 -5.80 -2.89
CA ALA A 182 10.58 -6.11 -1.94
C ALA A 182 9.58 -4.95 -1.93
N ARG A 183 8.29 -5.30 -1.95
CA ARG A 183 7.23 -4.29 -1.81
C ARG A 183 7.25 -3.77 -0.38
N THR A 184 7.66 -2.52 -0.23
CA THR A 184 7.87 -1.86 1.07
C THR A 184 7.46 -0.40 0.93
N THR A 185 6.82 0.15 1.95
CA THR A 185 6.44 1.57 1.97
C THR A 185 7.02 2.24 3.20
N PHE A 186 7.70 3.35 2.99
CA PHE A 186 8.29 4.18 4.05
C PHE A 186 7.47 5.46 4.22
N ILE A 187 7.18 5.79 5.46
CA ILE A 187 6.66 7.12 5.81
C ILE A 187 7.82 7.93 6.36
N ILE A 188 8.17 8.99 5.65
CA ILE A 188 9.29 9.88 5.98
C ILE A 188 8.71 11.19 6.52
N GLY A 189 9.12 11.57 7.70
CA GLY A 189 8.67 12.81 8.34
C GLY A 189 9.27 14.07 7.73
N PRO A 190 8.76 15.25 8.10
CA PRO A 190 9.22 16.55 7.61
C PRO A 190 10.71 16.83 7.89
N ASP A 191 11.27 16.16 8.91
CA ASP A 191 12.68 16.22 9.29
C ASP A 191 13.60 15.27 8.49
N GLY A 192 13.02 14.51 7.54
CA GLY A 192 13.73 13.53 6.73
C GLY A 192 14.05 12.21 7.45
N LYS A 193 13.42 11.93 8.60
CA LYS A 193 13.56 10.66 9.32
C LYS A 193 12.38 9.75 9.00
N ILE A 194 12.65 8.44 8.95
CA ILE A 194 11.62 7.43 8.77
C ILE A 194 10.75 7.36 10.02
N ARG A 195 9.44 7.50 9.87
CA ARG A 195 8.44 7.45 10.94
C ARG A 195 7.78 6.09 11.04
N HIS A 196 7.64 5.42 9.91
CA HIS A 196 7.04 4.09 9.86
C HIS A 196 7.49 3.34 8.61
N VAL A 197 7.53 2.00 8.68
CA VAL A 197 7.85 1.13 7.55
C VAL A 197 6.80 0.03 7.47
N PHE A 198 6.16 -0.09 6.31
CA PHE A 198 5.29 -1.21 5.99
C PHE A 198 6.10 -2.25 5.23
N HIS A 199 6.41 -3.37 5.88
CA HIS A 199 7.16 -4.47 5.29
C HIS A 199 6.24 -5.49 4.62
N LYS A 200 6.74 -6.18 3.57
CA LYS A 200 6.04 -7.30 2.92
C LYS A 200 4.59 -6.95 2.53
N VAL A 201 4.42 -5.76 2.01
CA VAL A 201 3.12 -5.18 1.66
C VAL A 201 2.36 -6.07 0.67
N LYS A 202 1.09 -6.32 0.98
CA LYS A 202 0.13 -6.87 0.02
C LYS A 202 -0.46 -5.73 -0.79
N PRO A 203 -0.60 -5.85 -2.12
CA PRO A 203 -1.15 -4.77 -2.95
C PRO A 203 -2.55 -4.32 -2.54
N GLU A 204 -3.35 -5.27 -2.03
CA GLU A 204 -4.77 -5.05 -1.69
C GLU A 204 -4.92 -4.36 -0.34
N GLY A 205 -5.63 -3.22 -0.33
CA GLY A 205 -5.95 -2.48 0.89
C GLY A 205 -4.79 -1.68 1.48
N HIS A 206 -3.59 -1.73 0.86
CA HIS A 206 -2.41 -1.06 1.40
C HIS A 206 -2.56 0.47 1.42
N SER A 207 -3.18 1.04 0.40
CA SER A 207 -3.40 2.49 0.36
C SER A 207 -4.27 3.00 1.51
N GLU A 208 -5.21 2.18 1.98
CA GLU A 208 -6.07 2.50 3.12
C GLU A 208 -5.31 2.37 4.46
N GLU A 209 -4.41 1.37 4.58
CA GLU A 209 -3.52 1.24 5.74
C GLU A 209 -2.61 2.46 5.88
N VAL A 210 -1.99 2.90 4.78
CA VAL A 210 -1.15 4.10 4.75
C VAL A 210 -1.97 5.34 5.10
N LEU A 211 -3.16 5.50 4.53
CA LEU A 211 -4.04 6.63 4.81
C LEU A 211 -4.50 6.67 6.28
N ALA A 212 -4.80 5.50 6.86
CA ALA A 212 -5.15 5.38 8.28
C ALA A 212 -3.99 5.85 9.18
N TYR A 213 -2.77 5.41 8.88
CA TYR A 213 -1.57 5.87 9.57
C TYR A 213 -1.38 7.38 9.47
N LEU A 214 -1.49 7.96 8.27
CA LEU A 214 -1.34 9.40 8.06
C LEU A 214 -2.36 10.23 8.85
N LYS A 215 -3.60 9.75 8.97
CA LYS A 215 -4.65 10.42 9.77
C LYS A 215 -4.40 10.36 11.27
N GLN A 216 -3.69 9.35 11.77
CA GLN A 216 -3.33 9.23 13.19
C GLN A 216 -2.08 10.06 13.54
N ALA A 217 -1.22 10.30 12.57
CA ALA A 217 0.06 11.00 12.74
C ALA A 217 -0.04 12.52 12.43
N ALA A 218 -1.17 12.99 11.92
CA ALA A 218 -1.47 14.41 11.64
C ALA A 218 -2.05 15.09 12.89
#